data_3a9c796e68932da0b6b2830ef1a6043a
#
_entry.id   3a9c796e68932da0b6b2830ef1a6043a
#
_cell.length_a   1.000
_cell.length_b   1.000
_cell.length_c   1.000
_cell.angle_alpha   90.00
_cell.angle_beta   90.00
_cell.angle_gamma   90.00
#
_symmetry.space_group_name_H-M   'P 1'
#
loop_
_entity.id
_entity.type
_entity.pdbx_description
1 polymer ?
#
loop_
_entity_poly.entity_id
_entity_poly.type
_entity_poly.pdbx_seq_one_letter_code
_entity_poly.pdbx_strand_id
1 'polypeptide(L)'
;MNKFGSLNIKLAIFLSGVFIAIIILFYTQVMVNRIQERETQIADLYAKSLEYVAKDESVTGEYNFIFNEIIQKIDFPIILTDKDYKNADIFINLDLDTANLSRKEKNDLMIREAKKMASINSPIKVTIYDTLILRYVNYGQSNLITQLKFFPIVEIFVGGLFILLGYIGFSYIKKTEQSNIWVGLSRETAHQLGTPLSSLNGWIEILKNIQPRNEELNGITNEIEKDIEKLIKIAGRFSKIGSKPELTEENIYSVIQGVIHYFEKRIPSLTTIYGKTAKKVQVKLNSQRDITAYMNKELFEWVIENLLKNALDAIDKPIGSIVFTVTSKGKELYIDVNDNGKGIDKKFKKDVFRPGFSTKRRGWGLGLSLSKRIIEDYHKGKLNVIESNPGLGTTFRIKLNK
;
A
#
# COMPACT_ATOMS: atom_id res chain seq x y z
N MET A 1 -14.83 -22.23 5.96
CA MET A 1 -13.47 -21.65 5.95
C MET A 1 -13.54 -20.22 6.45
N ASN A 2 -12.89 -19.94 7.57
CA ASN A 2 -13.04 -18.72 8.35
C ASN A 2 -12.68 -17.46 7.54
N LYS A 3 -13.64 -16.54 7.50
CA LYS A 3 -13.46 -15.16 7.02
C LYS A 3 -12.58 -14.34 7.99
N PHE A 4 -11.35 -14.71 8.19
CA PHE A 4 -10.37 -13.72 8.61
C PHE A 4 -10.12 -12.81 7.40
N GLY A 5 -10.92 -11.75 7.32
CA GLY A 5 -10.82 -10.79 6.22
C GLY A 5 -9.40 -10.22 6.20
N SER A 6 -8.91 -9.87 5.01
CA SER A 6 -7.57 -9.26 4.84
C SER A 6 -7.35 -8.01 5.71
N LEU A 7 -8.42 -7.39 6.20
CA LEU A 7 -8.40 -6.31 7.17
C LEU A 7 -7.91 -6.79 8.53
N ASN A 8 -8.38 -7.95 9.00
CA ASN A 8 -8.02 -8.50 10.31
C ASN A 8 -6.54 -8.91 10.37
N ILE A 9 -5.99 -9.45 9.28
CA ILE A 9 -4.56 -9.80 9.20
C ILE A 9 -3.69 -8.53 9.21
N LYS A 10 -4.08 -7.50 8.45
CA LYS A 10 -3.37 -6.21 8.46
C LYS A 10 -3.42 -5.55 9.83
N LEU A 11 -4.58 -5.59 10.48
CA LEU A 11 -4.76 -5.08 11.84
C LEU A 11 -3.92 -5.87 12.85
N ALA A 12 -3.86 -7.21 12.73
CA ALA A 12 -3.05 -8.04 13.59
C ALA A 12 -1.55 -7.74 13.44
N ILE A 13 -1.04 -7.58 12.21
CA ILE A 13 0.36 -7.19 11.95
C ILE A 13 0.65 -5.80 12.56
N PHE A 14 -0.24 -4.85 12.37
CA PHE A 14 -0.10 -3.51 12.94
C PHE A 14 -0.08 -3.55 14.48
N LEU A 15 -1.05 -4.23 15.10
CA LEU A 15 -1.14 -4.35 16.56
C LEU A 15 0.05 -5.08 17.17
N SER A 16 0.55 -6.14 16.51
CA SER A 16 1.76 -6.84 16.97
C SER A 16 3.00 -5.96 16.89
N GLY A 17 3.15 -5.16 15.81
CA GLY A 17 4.25 -4.21 15.69
C GLY A 17 4.21 -3.12 16.76
N VAL A 18 3.04 -2.55 17.03
CA VAL A 18 2.85 -1.56 18.11
C VAL A 18 3.14 -2.18 19.49
N PHE A 19 2.70 -3.41 19.74
CA PHE A 19 2.94 -4.11 20.99
C PHE A 19 4.43 -4.35 21.25
N ILE A 20 5.17 -4.81 20.24
CA ILE A 20 6.62 -4.99 20.32
C ILE A 20 7.32 -3.66 20.61
N ALA A 21 6.95 -2.58 19.89
CA ALA A 21 7.53 -1.25 20.12
C ALA A 21 7.31 -0.78 21.55
N ILE A 22 6.13 -0.96 22.13
CA ILE A 22 5.83 -0.60 23.53
C ILE A 22 6.72 -1.39 24.50
N ILE A 23 6.90 -2.70 24.27
CA ILE A 23 7.77 -3.53 25.14
C ILE A 23 9.22 -3.03 25.10
N ILE A 24 9.75 -2.74 23.92
CA ILE A 24 11.12 -2.28 23.76
C ILE A 24 11.30 -0.90 24.42
N LEU A 25 10.39 0.03 24.18
CA LEU A 25 10.39 1.35 24.84
C LEU A 25 10.39 1.23 26.38
N PHE A 26 9.55 0.35 26.91
CA PHE A 26 9.50 0.10 28.34
C PHE A 26 10.83 -0.46 28.87
N TYR A 27 11.39 -1.44 28.15
CA TYR A 27 12.68 -2.04 28.53
C TYR A 27 13.83 -1.03 28.48
N THR A 28 13.89 -0.19 27.43
CA THR A 28 14.88 0.89 27.32
C THR A 28 14.78 1.87 28.47
N GLN A 29 13.55 2.27 28.87
CA GLN A 29 13.36 3.16 30.02
C GLN A 29 13.83 2.52 31.33
N VAL A 30 13.53 1.25 31.56
CA VAL A 30 14.02 0.50 32.74
C VAL A 30 15.56 0.46 32.77
N MET A 31 16.20 0.23 31.60
CA MET A 31 17.67 0.24 31.51
C MET A 31 18.26 1.61 31.85
N VAL A 32 17.71 2.69 31.27
CA VAL A 32 18.16 4.05 31.58
C VAL A 32 18.08 4.34 33.07
N ASN A 33 16.95 4.02 33.71
CA ASN A 33 16.78 4.23 35.15
C ASN A 33 17.80 3.46 35.99
N ARG A 34 18.09 2.19 35.66
CA ARG A 34 19.11 1.39 36.36
C ARG A 34 20.53 1.95 36.24
N ILE A 35 20.86 2.46 35.03
CA ILE A 35 22.19 3.07 34.83
C ILE A 35 22.29 4.37 35.63
N GLN A 36 21.25 5.21 35.64
CA GLN A 36 21.21 6.44 36.43
C GLN A 36 21.35 6.17 37.93
N GLU A 37 20.66 5.15 38.47
CA GLU A 37 20.80 4.74 39.87
C GLU A 37 22.26 4.31 40.19
N ARG A 38 22.88 3.55 39.28
CA ARG A 38 24.30 3.13 39.43
C ARG A 38 25.24 4.34 39.41
N GLU A 39 25.05 5.28 38.47
CA GLU A 39 25.84 6.51 38.40
C GLU A 39 25.72 7.34 39.68
N THR A 40 24.52 7.45 40.21
CA THR A 40 24.25 8.13 41.49
C THR A 40 24.97 7.46 42.67
N GLN A 41 24.95 6.11 42.76
CA GLN A 41 25.65 5.35 43.78
C GLN A 41 27.17 5.53 43.69
N ILE A 42 27.74 5.54 42.49
CA ILE A 42 29.18 5.76 42.28
C ILE A 42 29.58 7.20 42.68
N ALA A 43 28.73 8.20 42.30
CA ALA A 43 28.98 9.60 42.66
C ALA A 43 28.89 9.80 44.20
N ASP A 44 27.95 9.14 44.87
CA ASP A 44 27.83 9.15 46.34
C ASP A 44 29.04 8.49 47.01
N LEU A 45 29.50 7.34 46.48
CA LEU A 45 30.73 6.68 46.96
C LEU A 45 31.95 7.58 46.79
N TYR A 46 32.07 8.28 45.68
CA TYR A 46 33.14 9.25 45.42
C TYR A 46 33.07 10.42 46.43
N ALA A 47 31.90 11.00 46.68
CA ALA A 47 31.71 12.07 47.65
C ALA A 47 32.10 11.62 49.07
N LYS A 48 31.70 10.42 49.50
CA LYS A 48 32.04 9.84 50.80
C LYS A 48 33.56 9.55 50.92
N SER A 49 34.21 9.14 49.84
CA SER A 49 35.65 8.94 49.83
C SER A 49 36.41 10.27 49.99
N LEU A 50 35.90 11.37 49.40
CA LEU A 50 36.45 12.70 49.62
C LEU A 50 36.25 13.19 51.06
N GLU A 51 35.11 12.91 51.69
CA GLU A 51 34.86 13.20 53.10
C GLU A 51 35.84 12.46 54.03
N TYR A 52 36.10 11.19 53.73
CA TYR A 52 37.03 10.36 54.49
C TYR A 52 38.45 10.93 54.46
N VAL A 53 38.92 11.25 53.24
CA VAL A 53 40.27 11.84 53.06
C VAL A 53 40.38 13.23 53.71
N ALA A 54 39.30 14.02 53.71
CA ALA A 54 39.30 15.35 54.31
C ALA A 54 39.35 15.33 55.87
N LYS A 55 39.00 14.20 56.50
CA LYS A 55 38.99 14.03 57.97
C LYS A 55 40.34 13.62 58.54
N ASP A 56 41.24 13.00 57.78
CA ASP A 56 42.52 12.46 58.29
C ASP A 56 43.71 12.78 57.38
N GLU A 57 44.56 13.74 57.77
CA GLU A 57 45.74 14.18 57.02
C GLU A 57 46.88 13.13 56.97
N SER A 58 46.78 12.06 57.76
CA SER A 58 47.88 11.03 57.88
C SER A 58 47.80 9.90 56.84
N VAL A 59 46.78 9.89 55.98
CA VAL A 59 46.40 8.75 55.12
C VAL A 59 47.01 8.83 53.74
N THR A 60 48.32 8.74 53.59
CA THR A 60 49.01 8.78 52.29
C THR A 60 48.84 7.51 51.44
N GLY A 61 48.51 6.37 52.01
CA GLY A 61 48.32 5.09 51.28
C GLY A 61 46.97 4.92 50.68
N GLU A 62 45.92 5.55 51.20
CA GLU A 62 44.56 5.37 50.76
C GLU A 62 44.16 6.23 49.54
N TYR A 63 44.91 7.29 49.24
CA TYR A 63 44.75 8.05 47.99
C TYR A 63 44.88 7.16 46.74
N ASN A 64 45.80 6.19 46.77
CA ASN A 64 45.97 5.26 45.66
C ASN A 64 44.79 4.30 45.50
N PHE A 65 44.13 3.90 46.59
CA PHE A 65 42.93 3.08 46.55
C PHE A 65 41.75 3.88 45.94
N ILE A 66 41.52 5.11 46.41
CA ILE A 66 40.45 5.97 45.89
C ILE A 66 40.66 6.26 44.41
N PHE A 67 41.91 6.57 44.01
CA PHE A 67 42.24 6.85 42.63
C PHE A 67 42.03 5.62 41.75
N ASN A 68 42.57 4.48 42.11
CA ASN A 68 42.57 3.28 41.28
C ASN A 68 41.21 2.55 41.27
N GLU A 69 40.52 2.51 42.41
CA GLU A 69 39.31 1.70 42.55
C GLU A 69 38.00 2.49 42.33
N ILE A 70 38.00 3.81 42.52
CA ILE A 70 36.82 4.64 42.40
C ILE A 70 36.92 5.54 41.16
N ILE A 71 37.95 6.40 41.09
CA ILE A 71 38.02 7.42 40.04
C ILE A 71 38.13 6.80 38.64
N GLN A 72 38.95 5.73 38.51
CA GLN A 72 39.09 5.05 37.20
C GLN A 72 37.82 4.33 36.72
N LYS A 73 36.88 4.02 37.62
CA LYS A 73 35.60 3.37 37.28
C LYS A 73 34.48 4.37 36.93
N ILE A 74 34.73 5.67 37.11
CA ILE A 74 33.78 6.71 36.76
C ILE A 74 33.83 6.89 35.26
N ASP A 75 32.71 6.61 34.57
CA ASP A 75 32.53 6.73 33.11
C ASP A 75 31.58 7.90 32.71
N PHE A 76 31.21 8.73 33.67
CA PHE A 76 30.36 9.91 33.51
C PHE A 76 31.08 11.18 34.00
N PRO A 77 30.67 12.38 33.54
CA PRO A 77 31.35 13.61 33.92
C PRO A 77 31.04 14.03 35.36
N ILE A 78 32.09 14.44 36.08
CA ILE A 78 31.99 15.00 37.43
C ILE A 78 32.73 16.33 37.47
N ILE A 79 32.18 17.31 38.21
CA ILE A 79 32.79 18.60 38.53
C ILE A 79 32.63 18.85 40.03
N LEU A 80 33.74 19.11 40.72
CA LEU A 80 33.72 19.57 42.10
C LEU A 80 33.67 21.10 42.12
N THR A 81 32.71 21.65 42.88
CA THR A 81 32.60 23.09 43.10
C THR A 81 32.66 23.41 44.60
N ASP A 82 33.05 24.66 44.90
CA ASP A 82 32.83 25.20 46.24
C ASP A 82 31.32 25.40 46.55
N LYS A 83 31.00 25.66 47.82
CA LYS A 83 29.63 25.84 48.30
C LYS A 83 28.87 26.96 47.58
N ASP A 84 29.56 27.99 47.09
CA ASP A 84 28.97 29.19 46.49
C ASP A 84 29.01 29.15 44.98
N TYR A 85 29.48 28.05 44.34
CA TYR A 85 29.69 27.93 42.90
C TYR A 85 30.54 29.04 42.28
N LYS A 86 31.60 29.47 43.04
CA LYS A 86 32.56 30.46 42.56
C LYS A 86 33.79 29.85 41.94
N ASN A 87 34.19 28.67 42.44
CA ASN A 87 35.37 27.93 41.96
C ASN A 87 35.02 26.49 41.66
N ALA A 88 35.62 25.99 40.55
CA ALA A 88 35.55 24.60 40.11
C ALA A 88 36.98 24.15 39.78
N ASP A 89 37.58 23.36 40.66
CA ASP A 89 39.01 23.03 40.58
C ASP A 89 39.29 21.66 39.97
N ILE A 90 38.38 20.71 40.17
CA ILE A 90 38.56 19.31 39.79
C ILE A 90 37.40 18.88 38.88
N PHE A 91 37.75 18.23 37.78
CA PHE A 91 36.81 17.61 36.86
C PHE A 91 37.29 16.26 36.39
N ILE A 92 36.38 15.35 36.11
CA ILE A 92 36.63 13.98 35.63
C ILE A 92 35.73 13.77 34.43
N ASN A 93 36.28 13.10 33.39
CA ASN A 93 35.54 12.70 32.17
C ASN A 93 34.72 13.84 31.49
N LEU A 94 35.25 15.05 31.52
CA LEU A 94 34.65 16.19 30.87
C LEU A 94 35.30 16.38 29.50
N ASP A 95 34.60 16.10 28.45
CA ASP A 95 35.06 16.26 27.07
C ASP A 95 34.87 17.73 26.62
N LEU A 96 35.76 18.58 27.11
CA LEU A 96 35.79 20.00 26.77
C LEU A 96 37.19 20.37 26.25
N ASP A 97 37.22 21.02 25.08
CA ASP A 97 38.45 21.65 24.59
C ASP A 97 38.81 22.86 25.48
N THR A 98 39.64 22.62 26.48
CA THR A 98 40.09 23.62 27.43
C THR A 98 41.53 24.09 27.15
N ALA A 99 42.17 23.63 26.06
CA ALA A 99 43.58 23.84 25.80
C ALA A 99 43.95 25.30 25.58
N ASN A 100 43.03 26.07 25.01
CA ASN A 100 43.26 27.45 24.65
C ASN A 100 42.58 28.47 25.57
N LEU A 101 41.97 28.03 26.68
CA LEU A 101 41.22 28.90 27.58
C LEU A 101 42.11 29.43 28.71
N SER A 102 41.94 30.72 29.05
CA SER A 102 42.52 31.27 30.26
C SER A 102 41.94 30.60 31.51
N ARG A 103 42.67 30.68 32.63
CA ARG A 103 42.25 30.09 33.92
C ARG A 103 40.83 30.55 34.35
N LYS A 104 40.52 31.82 34.09
CA LYS A 104 39.20 32.39 34.42
C LYS A 104 38.14 31.84 33.51
N GLU A 105 38.36 31.79 32.23
CA GLU A 105 37.41 31.25 31.24
C GLU A 105 37.12 29.76 31.50
N LYS A 106 38.17 28.98 31.87
CA LYS A 106 38.03 27.59 32.24
C LYS A 106 37.15 27.41 33.48
N ASN A 107 37.37 28.22 34.52
CA ASN A 107 36.55 28.18 35.72
C ASN A 107 35.09 28.56 35.44
N ASP A 108 34.84 29.61 34.66
CA ASP A 108 33.49 30.03 34.30
C ASP A 108 32.75 28.98 33.45
N LEU A 109 33.46 28.29 32.54
CA LEU A 109 32.93 27.16 31.76
C LEU A 109 32.56 25.99 32.67
N MET A 110 33.44 25.59 33.59
CA MET A 110 33.19 24.49 34.51
C MET A 110 32.02 24.80 35.46
N ILE A 111 31.91 26.01 35.97
CA ILE A 111 30.75 26.41 36.78
C ILE A 111 29.44 26.34 35.99
N ARG A 112 29.47 26.74 34.72
CA ARG A 112 28.31 26.65 33.85
C ARG A 112 27.88 25.20 33.64
N GLU A 113 28.84 24.30 33.34
CA GLU A 113 28.58 22.87 33.19
C GLU A 113 28.12 22.23 34.49
N ALA A 114 28.74 22.57 35.64
CA ALA A 114 28.32 22.09 36.96
C ALA A 114 26.86 22.48 37.26
N LYS A 115 26.44 23.71 36.92
CA LYS A 115 25.05 24.15 37.08
C LYS A 115 24.10 23.40 36.19
N LYS A 116 24.48 23.05 34.93
CA LYS A 116 23.70 22.18 34.09
C LYS A 116 23.55 20.77 34.69
N MET A 117 24.63 20.21 35.18
CA MET A 117 24.59 18.90 35.87
C MET A 117 23.68 18.94 37.07
N ALA A 118 23.77 20.00 37.90
CA ALA A 118 22.92 20.23 39.07
C ALA A 118 21.44 20.38 38.74
N SER A 119 21.09 20.77 37.50
CA SER A 119 19.70 20.82 37.04
C SER A 119 19.15 19.44 36.63
N ILE A 120 20.03 18.48 36.36
CA ILE A 120 19.66 17.11 35.95
C ILE A 120 19.69 16.16 37.15
N ASN A 121 20.77 16.21 37.91
CA ASN A 121 21.00 15.38 39.10
C ASN A 121 21.27 16.27 40.31
N SER A 122 20.66 15.97 41.46
CA SER A 122 20.92 16.73 42.69
C SER A 122 22.39 16.61 43.11
N PRO A 123 23.13 17.72 43.32
CA PRO A 123 24.52 17.69 43.75
C PRO A 123 24.68 16.99 45.07
N ILE A 124 25.74 16.17 45.21
CA ILE A 124 26.05 15.46 46.43
C ILE A 124 26.97 16.36 47.26
N LYS A 125 26.64 16.54 48.55
CA LYS A 125 27.42 17.36 49.48
C LYS A 125 28.59 16.56 50.00
N VAL A 126 29.75 17.16 50.01
CA VAL A 126 30.95 16.67 50.75
C VAL A 126 31.06 17.49 52.03
N THR A 127 30.92 16.83 53.19
CA THR A 127 30.85 17.49 54.50
C THR A 127 31.98 17.06 55.44
N ILE A 128 32.38 17.95 56.33
CA ILE A 128 33.22 17.60 57.48
C ILE A 128 32.37 17.70 58.76
N TYR A 129 32.47 16.67 59.60
CA TYR A 129 31.69 16.56 60.87
C TYR A 129 30.18 16.75 60.70
N ASP A 130 29.65 16.34 59.52
CA ASP A 130 28.24 16.38 59.17
C ASP A 130 27.55 17.79 59.18
N THR A 131 28.34 18.85 59.41
CA THR A 131 27.82 20.22 59.56
C THR A 131 28.41 21.21 58.58
N LEU A 132 29.70 21.08 58.21
CA LEU A 132 30.39 22.02 57.33
C LEU A 132 30.45 21.50 55.92
N ILE A 133 29.76 22.12 55.00
CA ILE A 133 29.85 21.77 53.56
C ILE A 133 31.15 22.33 53.01
N LEU A 134 32.01 21.46 52.53
CA LEU A 134 33.27 21.82 51.86
C LEU A 134 33.07 22.05 50.38
N ARG A 135 32.46 21.06 49.73
CA ARG A 135 32.30 21.02 48.25
C ARG A 135 30.99 20.39 47.85
N TYR A 136 30.61 20.61 46.59
CA TYR A 136 29.56 19.85 45.92
C TYR A 136 30.17 18.99 44.82
N VAL A 137 29.74 17.72 44.74
CA VAL A 137 30.00 16.82 43.63
C VAL A 137 28.83 16.96 42.68
N ASN A 138 29.06 17.67 41.57
CA ASN A 138 28.11 17.77 40.49
C ASN A 138 28.43 16.70 39.45
N TYR A 139 27.48 15.84 39.09
CA TYR A 139 27.67 14.76 38.15
C TYR A 139 26.65 14.81 37.02
N GLY A 140 27.14 14.55 35.83
CA GLY A 140 26.32 14.49 34.61
C GLY A 140 25.89 13.07 34.29
N GLN A 141 25.32 12.88 33.12
CA GLN A 141 24.95 11.58 32.58
C GLN A 141 26.08 11.08 31.68
N SER A 142 26.33 9.78 31.68
CA SER A 142 27.29 9.16 30.76
C SER A 142 26.81 9.27 29.29
N ASN A 143 27.75 9.14 28.37
CA ASN A 143 27.44 9.10 26.93
C ASN A 143 26.46 7.95 26.60
N LEU A 144 26.54 6.85 27.37
CA LEU A 144 25.66 5.71 27.23
C LEU A 144 24.18 6.08 27.50
N ILE A 145 23.92 6.79 28.61
CA ILE A 145 22.53 7.26 28.89
C ILE A 145 22.05 8.21 27.80
N THR A 146 22.92 9.11 27.35
CA THR A 146 22.57 10.07 26.29
C THR A 146 22.20 9.36 24.99
N GLN A 147 22.98 8.35 24.59
CA GLN A 147 22.67 7.53 23.42
C GLN A 147 21.37 6.73 23.61
N LEU A 148 21.15 6.11 24.76
CA LEU A 148 19.94 5.34 25.05
C LEU A 148 18.67 6.21 25.04
N LYS A 149 18.76 7.50 25.37
CA LYS A 149 17.62 8.44 25.25
C LYS A 149 17.19 8.72 23.82
N PHE A 150 18.09 8.58 22.83
CA PHE A 150 17.75 8.71 21.41
C PHE A 150 17.26 7.39 20.80
N PHE A 151 17.55 6.26 21.44
CA PHE A 151 17.20 4.93 20.93
C PHE A 151 15.71 4.75 20.60
N PRO A 152 14.75 5.26 21.41
CA PRO A 152 13.33 5.21 21.08
C PRO A 152 12.95 5.78 19.71
N ILE A 153 13.64 6.83 19.26
CA ILE A 153 13.38 7.44 17.95
C ILE A 153 13.77 6.46 16.83
N VAL A 154 14.92 5.80 16.98
CA VAL A 154 15.41 4.79 16.03
C VAL A 154 14.45 3.59 15.99
N GLU A 155 14.00 3.13 17.15
CA GLU A 155 13.06 2.00 17.29
C GLU A 155 11.73 2.28 16.60
N ILE A 156 11.14 3.47 16.81
CA ILE A 156 9.90 3.87 16.15
C ILE A 156 10.08 3.90 14.63
N PHE A 157 11.20 4.43 14.15
CA PHE A 157 11.50 4.49 12.71
C PHE A 157 11.66 3.08 12.11
N VAL A 158 12.45 2.22 12.74
CA VAL A 158 12.68 0.84 12.29
C VAL A 158 11.37 0.04 12.35
N GLY A 159 10.63 0.12 13.46
CA GLY A 159 9.32 -0.54 13.60
C GLY A 159 8.32 -0.09 12.55
N GLY A 160 8.24 1.22 12.28
CA GLY A 160 7.40 1.79 11.23
C GLY A 160 7.77 1.27 9.83
N LEU A 161 9.08 1.16 9.54
CA LEU A 161 9.58 0.59 8.29
C LEU A 161 9.17 -0.89 8.12
N PHE A 162 9.32 -1.71 9.19
CA PHE A 162 8.89 -3.10 9.17
C PHE A 162 7.38 -3.27 8.92
N ILE A 163 6.56 -2.46 9.59
CA ILE A 163 5.11 -2.46 9.36
C ILE A 163 4.78 -2.09 7.92
N LEU A 164 5.44 -1.07 7.36
CA LEU A 164 5.25 -0.64 5.99
C LEU A 164 5.62 -1.74 4.99
N LEU A 165 6.79 -2.37 5.15
CA LEU A 165 7.24 -3.48 4.30
C LEU A 165 6.30 -4.68 4.40
N GLY A 166 5.86 -5.05 5.60
CA GLY A 166 4.87 -6.11 5.81
C GLY A 166 3.54 -5.81 5.13
N TYR A 167 3.05 -4.58 5.19
CA TYR A 167 1.83 -4.15 4.51
C TYR A 167 1.95 -4.23 2.98
N ILE A 168 3.07 -3.76 2.42
CA ILE A 168 3.34 -3.81 0.98
C ILE A 168 3.43 -5.27 0.53
N GLY A 169 4.23 -6.10 1.22
CA GLY A 169 4.41 -7.51 0.90
C GLY A 169 3.11 -8.30 0.94
N PHE A 170 2.32 -8.16 2.00
CA PHE A 170 1.01 -8.82 2.10
C PHE A 170 0.04 -8.36 0.98
N SER A 171 0.04 -7.07 0.65
CA SER A 171 -0.81 -6.52 -0.40
C SER A 171 -0.41 -7.07 -1.78
N TYR A 172 0.89 -7.21 -2.02
CA TYR A 172 1.45 -7.80 -3.25
C TYR A 172 1.10 -9.29 -3.38
N ILE A 173 1.35 -10.08 -2.33
CA ILE A 173 1.03 -11.52 -2.31
C ILE A 173 -0.46 -11.73 -2.60
N LYS A 174 -1.33 -11.00 -1.92
CA LYS A 174 -2.78 -11.10 -2.13
C LYS A 174 -3.21 -10.75 -3.55
N LYS A 175 -2.62 -9.70 -4.16
CA LYS A 175 -2.89 -9.32 -5.54
C LYS A 175 -2.44 -10.41 -6.52
N THR A 176 -1.27 -11.01 -6.27
CA THR A 176 -0.70 -12.09 -7.09
C THR A 176 -1.54 -13.35 -6.99
N GLU A 177 -1.95 -13.74 -5.77
CA GLU A 177 -2.83 -14.90 -5.55
C GLU A 177 -4.15 -14.77 -6.31
N GLN A 178 -4.82 -13.62 -6.18
CA GLN A 178 -6.04 -13.35 -6.94
C GLN A 178 -5.81 -13.40 -8.45
N SER A 179 -4.68 -12.87 -8.93
CA SER A 179 -4.32 -12.95 -10.34
C SER A 179 -4.14 -14.39 -10.82
N ASN A 180 -3.42 -15.20 -10.04
CA ASN A 180 -3.14 -16.60 -10.38
C ASN A 180 -4.43 -17.46 -10.40
N ILE A 181 -5.35 -17.23 -9.46
CA ILE A 181 -6.67 -17.91 -9.46
C ILE A 181 -7.43 -17.59 -10.76
N TRP A 182 -7.44 -16.32 -11.18
CA TRP A 182 -8.09 -15.93 -12.44
C TRP A 182 -7.45 -16.56 -13.67
N VAL A 183 -6.11 -16.59 -13.72
CA VAL A 183 -5.37 -17.23 -14.82
C VAL A 183 -5.67 -18.73 -14.88
N GLY A 184 -5.62 -19.41 -13.73
CA GLY A 184 -5.93 -20.83 -13.64
C GLY A 184 -7.35 -21.14 -14.06
N LEU A 185 -8.35 -20.40 -13.53
CA LEU A 185 -9.75 -20.57 -13.87
C LEU A 185 -10.00 -20.31 -15.38
N SER A 186 -9.39 -19.27 -15.94
CA SER A 186 -9.56 -18.94 -17.36
C SER A 186 -8.98 -20.01 -18.27
N ARG A 187 -7.79 -20.53 -17.94
CA ARG A 187 -7.16 -21.61 -18.70
C ARG A 187 -7.97 -22.89 -18.65
N GLU A 188 -8.43 -23.27 -17.47
CA GLU A 188 -9.27 -24.45 -17.25
C GLU A 188 -10.61 -24.32 -17.99
N THR A 189 -11.28 -23.16 -17.87
CA THR A 189 -12.55 -22.92 -18.58
C THR A 189 -12.37 -22.99 -20.08
N ALA A 190 -11.29 -22.42 -20.63
CA ALA A 190 -11.01 -22.49 -22.07
C ALA A 190 -10.78 -23.94 -22.53
N HIS A 191 -10.04 -24.72 -21.73
CA HIS A 191 -9.76 -26.14 -22.04
C HIS A 191 -11.02 -27.01 -21.96
N GLN A 192 -11.79 -26.86 -20.89
CA GLN A 192 -13.05 -27.60 -20.69
C GLN A 192 -14.14 -27.25 -21.71
N LEU A 193 -14.15 -26.01 -22.25
CA LEU A 193 -15.06 -25.63 -23.32
C LEU A 193 -14.52 -26.06 -24.70
N GLY A 194 -13.23 -26.06 -24.93
CA GLY A 194 -12.63 -26.37 -26.22
C GLY A 194 -12.94 -27.78 -26.72
N THR A 195 -12.88 -28.79 -25.83
CA THR A 195 -13.14 -30.19 -26.15
C THR A 195 -14.57 -30.46 -26.66
N PRO A 196 -15.65 -30.07 -25.93
CA PRO A 196 -17.02 -30.27 -26.42
C PRO A 196 -17.33 -29.42 -27.65
N LEU A 197 -16.75 -28.24 -27.77
CA LEU A 197 -16.92 -27.40 -28.97
C LEU A 197 -16.32 -28.02 -30.23
N SER A 198 -15.13 -28.63 -30.10
CA SER A 198 -14.51 -29.39 -31.21
C SER A 198 -15.35 -30.60 -31.61
N SER A 199 -15.94 -31.31 -30.63
CA SER A 199 -16.85 -32.44 -30.89
C SER A 199 -18.12 -31.98 -31.61
N LEU A 200 -18.75 -30.86 -31.15
CA LEU A 200 -19.94 -30.31 -31.79
C LEU A 200 -19.66 -29.85 -33.23
N ASN A 201 -18.50 -29.25 -33.50
CA ASN A 201 -18.08 -28.92 -34.87
C ASN A 201 -17.97 -30.18 -35.76
N GLY A 202 -17.43 -31.26 -35.22
CA GLY A 202 -17.36 -32.55 -35.93
C GLY A 202 -18.75 -33.09 -36.28
N TRP A 203 -19.70 -33.00 -35.35
CA TRP A 203 -21.08 -33.42 -35.60
C TRP A 203 -21.78 -32.57 -36.64
N ILE A 204 -21.54 -31.25 -36.71
CA ILE A 204 -22.08 -30.36 -37.74
C ILE A 204 -21.54 -30.75 -39.10
N GLU A 205 -20.21 -31.06 -39.20
CA GLU A 205 -19.56 -31.52 -40.45
C GLU A 205 -20.25 -32.78 -40.99
N ILE A 206 -20.54 -33.73 -40.06
CA ILE A 206 -21.28 -34.96 -40.42
C ILE A 206 -22.71 -34.61 -40.90
N LEU A 207 -23.44 -33.77 -40.19
CA LEU A 207 -24.78 -33.38 -40.56
C LEU A 207 -24.83 -32.68 -41.92
N LYS A 208 -23.84 -31.85 -42.25
CA LYS A 208 -23.74 -31.19 -43.55
C LYS A 208 -23.54 -32.18 -44.72
N ASN A 209 -22.97 -33.33 -44.45
CA ASN A 209 -22.67 -34.35 -45.46
C ASN A 209 -23.76 -35.43 -45.63
N ILE A 210 -24.83 -35.39 -44.79
CA ILE A 210 -25.97 -36.32 -44.94
C ILE A 210 -26.75 -35.99 -46.22
N GLN A 211 -27.08 -37.05 -47.00
CA GLN A 211 -27.91 -36.96 -48.18
C GLN A 211 -29.18 -37.78 -48.03
N PRO A 212 -30.36 -37.38 -48.55
CA PRO A 212 -30.61 -36.20 -49.40
C PRO A 212 -30.62 -34.88 -48.61
N ARG A 213 -30.13 -33.81 -49.19
CA ARG A 213 -30.13 -32.47 -48.58
C ARG A 213 -31.56 -31.95 -48.47
N ASN A 214 -31.95 -31.57 -47.21
CA ASN A 214 -33.19 -30.88 -46.95
C ASN A 214 -32.85 -29.41 -46.61
N GLU A 215 -33.55 -28.42 -47.25
CA GLU A 215 -33.31 -26.98 -47.01
C GLU A 215 -33.50 -26.60 -45.53
N GLU A 216 -34.47 -27.20 -44.86
CA GLU A 216 -34.77 -26.98 -43.45
C GLU A 216 -33.59 -27.45 -42.57
N LEU A 217 -33.01 -28.65 -42.85
CA LEU A 217 -31.88 -29.18 -42.16
C LEU A 217 -30.64 -28.28 -42.34
N ASN A 218 -30.41 -27.76 -43.56
CA ASN A 218 -29.33 -26.84 -43.87
C ASN A 218 -29.48 -25.52 -43.05
N GLY A 219 -30.71 -25.00 -42.95
CA GLY A 219 -31.00 -23.82 -42.17
C GLY A 219 -30.66 -23.99 -40.68
N ILE A 220 -31.10 -25.11 -40.09
CA ILE A 220 -30.83 -25.47 -38.68
C ILE A 220 -29.31 -25.64 -38.46
N THR A 221 -28.63 -26.39 -39.33
CA THR A 221 -27.21 -26.65 -39.22
C THR A 221 -26.39 -25.36 -39.27
N ASN A 222 -26.71 -24.43 -40.15
CA ASN A 222 -26.06 -23.13 -40.24
C ASN A 222 -26.27 -22.26 -38.98
N GLU A 223 -27.43 -22.32 -38.33
CA GLU A 223 -27.66 -21.56 -37.10
C GLU A 223 -26.89 -22.19 -35.92
N ILE A 224 -26.82 -23.53 -35.83
CA ILE A 224 -26.00 -24.23 -34.84
C ILE A 224 -24.51 -23.90 -35.03
N GLU A 225 -24.03 -23.89 -36.28
CA GLU A 225 -22.63 -23.52 -36.60
C GLU A 225 -22.29 -22.12 -36.09
N LYS A 226 -23.14 -21.15 -36.37
CA LYS A 226 -23.00 -19.77 -35.89
C LYS A 226 -22.95 -19.71 -34.36
N ASP A 227 -23.70 -20.52 -33.66
CA ASP A 227 -23.71 -20.54 -32.20
C ASP A 227 -22.42 -21.19 -31.63
N ILE A 228 -21.93 -22.25 -32.28
CA ILE A 228 -20.65 -22.87 -31.95
C ILE A 228 -19.49 -21.92 -32.20
N GLU A 229 -19.46 -21.19 -33.31
CA GLU A 229 -18.45 -20.16 -33.59
C GLU A 229 -18.41 -19.08 -32.50
N LYS A 230 -19.59 -18.68 -31.98
CA LYS A 230 -19.65 -17.75 -30.85
C LYS A 230 -19.04 -18.37 -29.58
N LEU A 231 -19.33 -19.62 -29.29
CA LEU A 231 -18.78 -20.33 -28.13
C LEU A 231 -17.26 -20.50 -28.26
N ILE A 232 -16.74 -20.85 -29.44
CA ILE A 232 -15.32 -20.93 -29.73
C ILE A 232 -14.64 -19.56 -29.50
N LYS A 233 -15.25 -18.47 -29.97
CA LYS A 233 -14.74 -17.10 -29.74
C LYS A 233 -14.67 -16.79 -28.24
N ILE A 234 -15.68 -17.18 -27.46
CA ILE A 234 -15.69 -17.01 -26.00
C ILE A 234 -14.56 -17.82 -25.34
N ALA A 235 -14.43 -19.09 -25.68
CA ALA A 235 -13.38 -19.97 -25.15
C ALA A 235 -11.98 -19.43 -25.48
N GLY A 236 -11.76 -18.96 -26.70
CA GLY A 236 -10.51 -18.31 -27.14
C GLY A 236 -10.17 -17.05 -26.34
N ARG A 237 -11.18 -16.23 -26.01
CA ARG A 237 -11.00 -15.05 -25.15
C ARG A 237 -10.56 -15.42 -23.73
N PHE A 238 -11.13 -16.49 -23.15
CA PHE A 238 -10.70 -17.00 -21.84
C PHE A 238 -9.27 -17.55 -21.88
N SER A 239 -8.88 -18.24 -22.95
CA SER A 239 -7.50 -18.71 -23.17
C SER A 239 -6.51 -17.55 -23.17
N LYS A 240 -6.83 -16.43 -23.82
CA LYS A 240 -5.97 -15.24 -23.86
C LYS A 240 -5.80 -14.55 -22.51
N ILE A 241 -6.77 -14.64 -21.60
CA ILE A 241 -6.63 -14.16 -20.21
C ILE A 241 -5.61 -14.97 -19.43
N GLY A 242 -5.43 -16.26 -19.76
CA GLY A 242 -4.45 -17.14 -19.14
C GLY A 242 -3.01 -16.98 -19.67
N SER A 243 -2.81 -16.15 -20.70
CA SER A 243 -1.51 -15.92 -21.36
C SER A 243 -1.15 -14.42 -21.32
N LYS A 244 0.09 -14.08 -21.74
CA LYS A 244 0.45 -12.68 -22.01
C LYS A 244 0.00 -12.37 -23.45
N PRO A 245 -1.04 -11.56 -23.67
CA PRO A 245 -1.48 -11.21 -25.00
C PRO A 245 -0.45 -10.31 -25.68
N GLU A 246 -0.18 -10.56 -26.93
CA GLU A 246 0.61 -9.68 -27.78
C GLU A 246 -0.18 -8.40 -28.07
N LEU A 247 0.49 -7.26 -28.03
CA LEU A 247 -0.08 -5.96 -28.34
C LEU A 247 0.43 -5.52 -29.71
N THR A 248 -0.50 -5.17 -30.60
CA THR A 248 -0.24 -4.65 -31.94
C THR A 248 -0.76 -3.22 -32.04
N GLU A 249 -0.22 -2.44 -32.97
CA GLU A 249 -0.73 -1.12 -33.24
C GLU A 249 -2.06 -1.22 -33.98
N GLU A 250 -3.13 -0.74 -33.37
CA GLU A 250 -4.50 -0.87 -33.89
C GLU A 250 -5.17 0.50 -34.01
N ASN A 251 -6.03 0.66 -35.01
CA ASN A 251 -6.83 1.85 -35.19
C ASN A 251 -8.05 1.81 -34.29
N ILE A 252 -8.14 2.74 -33.34
CA ILE A 252 -9.19 2.80 -32.31
C ILE A 252 -10.56 3.00 -32.91
N TYR A 253 -10.67 3.89 -33.90
CA TYR A 253 -11.94 4.17 -34.57
C TYR A 253 -12.51 2.89 -35.20
N SER A 254 -11.71 2.18 -35.97
CA SER A 254 -12.13 0.97 -36.67
C SER A 254 -12.54 -0.15 -35.70
N VAL A 255 -11.81 -0.32 -34.59
CA VAL A 255 -12.13 -1.33 -33.57
C VAL A 255 -13.47 -1.01 -32.88
N ILE A 256 -13.67 0.22 -32.42
CA ILE A 256 -14.92 0.61 -31.74
C ILE A 256 -16.10 0.60 -32.72
N GLN A 257 -15.90 1.12 -33.94
CA GLN A 257 -16.95 1.14 -34.98
C GLN A 257 -17.38 -0.28 -35.38
N GLY A 258 -16.44 -1.23 -35.47
CA GLY A 258 -16.74 -2.63 -35.72
C GLY A 258 -17.64 -3.24 -34.66
N VAL A 259 -17.38 -2.97 -33.39
CA VAL A 259 -18.23 -3.42 -32.28
C VAL A 259 -19.60 -2.75 -32.32
N ILE A 260 -19.68 -1.44 -32.55
CA ILE A 260 -20.94 -0.72 -32.65
C ILE A 260 -21.80 -1.31 -33.78
N HIS A 261 -21.25 -1.48 -34.96
CA HIS A 261 -21.96 -2.05 -36.13
C HIS A 261 -22.50 -3.46 -35.87
N TYR A 262 -21.70 -4.29 -35.15
CA TYR A 262 -22.13 -5.64 -34.74
C TYR A 262 -23.37 -5.58 -33.81
N PHE A 263 -23.39 -4.61 -32.86
CA PHE A 263 -24.52 -4.45 -31.93
C PHE A 263 -25.72 -3.78 -32.54
N GLU A 264 -25.58 -2.78 -33.43
CA GLU A 264 -26.68 -2.09 -34.06
C GLU A 264 -27.65 -3.05 -34.74
N LYS A 265 -27.14 -4.09 -35.40
CA LYS A 265 -27.98 -5.14 -36.05
C LYS A 265 -28.75 -5.99 -35.02
N ARG A 266 -28.35 -5.99 -33.76
CA ARG A 266 -28.89 -6.82 -32.67
C ARG A 266 -29.63 -6.05 -31.60
N ILE A 267 -29.52 -4.73 -31.55
CA ILE A 267 -30.23 -3.89 -30.57
C ILE A 267 -31.74 -4.16 -30.57
N PRO A 268 -32.47 -4.29 -31.72
CA PRO A 268 -33.87 -4.59 -31.68
C PRO A 268 -34.23 -5.88 -30.93
N SER A 269 -33.46 -6.96 -31.13
CA SER A 269 -33.67 -8.24 -30.42
C SER A 269 -33.26 -8.21 -28.98
N LEU A 270 -32.23 -7.41 -28.60
CA LEU A 270 -31.76 -7.26 -27.24
C LEU A 270 -32.63 -6.36 -26.37
N THR A 271 -33.41 -5.47 -27.00
CA THR A 271 -34.29 -4.52 -26.30
C THR A 271 -35.73 -5.00 -26.23
N THR A 272 -36.09 -6.07 -26.96
CA THR A 272 -37.45 -6.67 -26.98
C THR A 272 -37.43 -7.93 -26.08
N ILE A 273 -37.50 -7.76 -24.78
CA ILE A 273 -37.65 -8.90 -23.84
C ILE A 273 -39.02 -8.80 -23.18
N TYR A 274 -39.85 -9.87 -23.31
CA TYR A 274 -41.11 -10.06 -22.63
C TYR A 274 -42.22 -9.02 -22.93
N GLY A 275 -42.53 -8.78 -24.21
CA GLY A 275 -43.78 -8.03 -24.60
C GLY A 275 -43.79 -6.55 -24.22
N LYS A 276 -42.67 -5.98 -23.76
CA LYS A 276 -42.51 -4.53 -23.55
C LYS A 276 -42.03 -3.87 -24.83
N THR A 277 -42.58 -2.68 -25.14
CA THR A 277 -42.22 -1.84 -26.30
C THR A 277 -40.71 -1.79 -26.52
N ALA A 278 -40.25 -2.10 -27.74
CA ALA A 278 -38.86 -2.06 -28.12
C ALA A 278 -38.25 -0.68 -27.80
N LYS A 279 -37.22 -0.64 -26.97
CA LYS A 279 -36.50 0.60 -26.65
C LYS A 279 -35.74 1.05 -27.89
N LYS A 280 -35.88 2.32 -28.27
CA LYS A 280 -35.06 2.90 -29.33
C LYS A 280 -33.73 3.40 -28.74
N VAL A 281 -32.65 2.68 -28.98
CA VAL A 281 -31.32 3.08 -28.47
C VAL A 281 -30.46 3.54 -29.63
N GLN A 282 -29.90 4.74 -29.52
CA GLN A 282 -28.95 5.30 -30.46
C GLN A 282 -27.54 5.19 -29.91
N VAL A 283 -26.62 4.65 -30.72
CA VAL A 283 -25.17 4.58 -30.37
C VAL A 283 -24.44 5.54 -31.30
N LYS A 284 -23.56 6.38 -30.74
CA LYS A 284 -22.73 7.33 -31.48
C LYS A 284 -21.26 7.17 -31.14
N LEU A 285 -20.39 7.35 -32.15
CA LEU A 285 -18.94 7.40 -31.97
C LEU A 285 -18.41 8.77 -32.40
N ASN A 286 -17.86 9.50 -31.44
CA ASN A 286 -17.21 10.78 -31.64
C ASN A 286 -15.68 10.54 -31.52
N SER A 287 -15.00 10.38 -32.65
CA SER A 287 -13.57 10.09 -32.72
C SER A 287 -12.96 10.62 -34.00
N GLN A 288 -11.69 11.02 -33.94
CA GLN A 288 -10.85 11.15 -35.14
C GLN A 288 -10.56 9.76 -35.67
N ARG A 289 -10.41 9.64 -37.02
CA ARG A 289 -10.28 8.34 -37.69
C ARG A 289 -8.87 7.75 -37.68
N ASP A 290 -7.86 8.57 -37.39
CA ASP A 290 -6.44 8.25 -37.49
C ASP A 290 -5.76 7.96 -36.14
N ILE A 291 -6.52 7.85 -35.06
CA ILE A 291 -5.97 7.56 -33.73
C ILE A 291 -5.61 6.06 -33.64
N THR A 292 -4.34 5.77 -33.38
CA THR A 292 -3.83 4.41 -33.12
C THR A 292 -3.37 4.27 -31.69
N ALA A 293 -3.34 3.03 -31.17
CA ALA A 293 -2.74 2.67 -29.91
C ALA A 293 -2.33 1.18 -29.92
N TYR A 294 -1.33 0.83 -29.07
CA TYR A 294 -0.92 -0.56 -28.90
C TYR A 294 -1.94 -1.31 -28.04
N MET A 295 -2.53 -2.36 -28.62
CA MET A 295 -3.53 -3.19 -27.92
C MET A 295 -3.64 -4.60 -28.51
N ASN A 296 -4.19 -5.52 -27.72
CA ASN A 296 -4.73 -6.76 -28.25
C ASN A 296 -6.16 -6.52 -28.70
N LYS A 297 -6.37 -6.51 -30.02
CA LYS A 297 -7.67 -6.18 -30.65
C LYS A 297 -8.84 -6.97 -30.07
N GLU A 298 -8.73 -8.30 -29.97
CA GLU A 298 -9.84 -9.14 -29.51
C GLU A 298 -10.21 -8.91 -28.03
N LEU A 299 -9.19 -8.73 -27.16
CA LEU A 299 -9.45 -8.42 -25.75
C LEU A 299 -10.02 -7.02 -25.60
N PHE A 300 -9.57 -6.07 -26.39
CA PHE A 300 -10.08 -4.70 -26.35
C PHE A 300 -11.52 -4.62 -26.91
N GLU A 301 -11.81 -5.31 -28.03
CA GLU A 301 -13.19 -5.48 -28.52
C GLU A 301 -14.10 -6.03 -27.40
N TRP A 302 -13.62 -7.01 -26.64
CA TRP A 302 -14.41 -7.57 -25.53
C TRP A 302 -14.70 -6.55 -24.43
N VAL A 303 -13.76 -5.66 -24.12
CA VAL A 303 -14.00 -4.56 -23.17
C VAL A 303 -15.09 -3.63 -23.71
N ILE A 304 -15.01 -3.22 -24.97
CA ILE A 304 -16.01 -2.35 -25.61
C ILE A 304 -17.39 -3.02 -25.67
N GLU A 305 -17.45 -4.31 -26.09
CA GLU A 305 -18.68 -5.11 -26.08
C GLU A 305 -19.32 -5.13 -24.68
N ASN A 306 -18.51 -5.34 -23.63
CA ASN A 306 -19.01 -5.44 -22.27
C ASN A 306 -19.53 -4.08 -21.74
N LEU A 307 -18.83 -2.98 -22.01
CA LEU A 307 -19.28 -1.63 -21.63
C LEU A 307 -20.56 -1.27 -22.38
N LEU A 308 -20.63 -1.53 -23.68
CA LEU A 308 -21.83 -1.30 -24.50
C LEU A 308 -23.02 -2.11 -23.97
N LYS A 309 -22.82 -3.41 -23.67
CA LYS A 309 -23.89 -4.27 -23.12
C LYS A 309 -24.33 -3.77 -21.75
N ASN A 310 -23.41 -3.31 -20.90
CA ASN A 310 -23.77 -2.75 -19.60
C ASN A 310 -24.58 -1.45 -19.74
N ALA A 311 -24.22 -0.59 -20.69
CA ALA A 311 -24.97 0.62 -21.02
C ALA A 311 -26.38 0.30 -21.50
N LEU A 312 -26.54 -0.67 -22.46
CA LEU A 312 -27.84 -1.14 -22.93
C LEU A 312 -28.73 -1.68 -21.81
N ASP A 313 -28.15 -2.47 -20.90
CA ASP A 313 -28.84 -3.04 -19.74
C ASP A 313 -29.24 -1.97 -18.71
N ALA A 314 -28.48 -0.87 -18.62
CA ALA A 314 -28.77 0.24 -17.71
C ALA A 314 -29.86 1.18 -18.22
N ILE A 315 -30.11 1.21 -19.51
CA ILE A 315 -31.16 2.05 -20.10
C ILE A 315 -32.53 1.49 -19.72
N ASP A 316 -33.30 2.24 -18.94
CA ASP A 316 -34.67 1.94 -18.52
C ASP A 316 -35.71 2.83 -19.17
N LYS A 317 -35.29 3.80 -20.00
CA LYS A 317 -36.10 4.78 -20.70
C LYS A 317 -36.49 4.28 -22.09
N PRO A 318 -37.64 4.76 -22.70
CA PRO A 318 -38.02 4.40 -24.05
C PRO A 318 -37.00 4.82 -25.12
N ILE A 319 -36.29 5.93 -24.88
CA ILE A 319 -35.25 6.46 -25.77
C ILE A 319 -33.92 6.40 -25.00
N GLY A 320 -33.01 5.56 -25.48
CA GLY A 320 -31.67 5.41 -24.97
C GLY A 320 -30.62 6.10 -25.83
N SER A 321 -29.56 6.58 -25.20
CA SER A 321 -28.40 7.14 -25.90
C SER A 321 -27.12 6.58 -25.28
N ILE A 322 -26.21 6.11 -26.15
CA ILE A 322 -24.86 5.67 -25.75
C ILE A 322 -23.88 6.40 -26.66
N VAL A 323 -22.94 7.14 -26.05
CA VAL A 323 -21.97 7.94 -26.78
C VAL A 323 -20.55 7.49 -26.42
N PHE A 324 -19.79 7.03 -27.40
CA PHE A 324 -18.38 6.82 -27.32
C PHE A 324 -17.65 8.10 -27.72
N THR A 325 -16.77 8.63 -26.88
CA THR A 325 -15.94 9.80 -27.19
C THR A 325 -14.49 9.45 -27.03
N VAL A 326 -13.72 9.57 -28.11
CA VAL A 326 -12.27 9.29 -28.11
C VAL A 326 -11.52 10.60 -28.20
N THR A 327 -10.65 10.87 -27.22
CA THR A 327 -9.82 12.06 -27.16
C THR A 327 -8.36 11.68 -26.91
N SER A 328 -7.45 12.31 -27.63
CA SER A 328 -6.01 12.13 -27.47
C SER A 328 -5.40 13.40 -26.89
N LYS A 329 -4.60 13.25 -25.80
CA LYS A 329 -3.86 14.34 -25.17
C LYS A 329 -2.40 13.92 -24.97
N GLY A 330 -1.54 14.37 -25.89
CA GLY A 330 -0.13 13.95 -25.90
C GLY A 330 0.03 12.46 -26.07
N LYS A 331 0.65 11.78 -25.10
CA LYS A 331 0.85 10.33 -25.08
C LYS A 331 -0.34 9.54 -24.50
N GLU A 332 -1.38 10.23 -24.03
CA GLU A 332 -2.52 9.60 -23.38
C GLU A 332 -3.74 9.59 -24.31
N LEU A 333 -4.42 8.47 -24.33
CA LEU A 333 -5.67 8.23 -25.04
C LEU A 333 -6.79 8.02 -24.03
N TYR A 334 -7.90 8.72 -24.20
CA TYR A 334 -9.08 8.61 -23.37
C TYR A 334 -10.26 8.16 -24.22
N ILE A 335 -10.96 7.14 -23.77
CA ILE A 335 -12.18 6.63 -24.40
C ILE A 335 -13.27 6.66 -23.35
N ASP A 336 -14.24 7.54 -23.52
CA ASP A 336 -15.39 7.70 -22.65
C ASP A 336 -16.59 6.98 -23.25
N VAL A 337 -17.25 6.17 -22.45
CA VAL A 337 -18.48 5.49 -22.78
C VAL A 337 -19.57 6.05 -21.87
N ASN A 338 -20.40 6.91 -22.42
CA ASN A 338 -21.50 7.59 -21.71
C ASN A 338 -22.84 6.96 -22.07
N ASP A 339 -23.65 6.61 -21.09
CA ASP A 339 -25.03 6.19 -21.22
C ASP A 339 -25.98 7.12 -20.46
N ASN A 340 -27.25 7.19 -20.88
CA ASN A 340 -28.32 7.90 -20.19
C ASN A 340 -29.21 6.98 -19.35
N GLY A 341 -28.69 5.86 -18.90
CA GLY A 341 -29.40 4.84 -18.12
C GLY A 341 -29.66 5.23 -16.66
N LYS A 342 -29.99 4.23 -15.84
CA LYS A 342 -30.36 4.39 -14.43
C LYS A 342 -29.23 4.89 -13.53
N GLY A 343 -27.97 4.89 -14.00
CA GLY A 343 -26.80 5.28 -13.21
C GLY A 343 -26.39 4.27 -12.14
N ILE A 344 -25.33 4.61 -11.39
CA ILE A 344 -24.74 3.82 -10.30
C ILE A 344 -24.73 4.68 -9.04
N ASP A 345 -25.27 4.15 -7.94
CA ASP A 345 -25.22 4.80 -6.63
C ASP A 345 -23.75 5.03 -6.20
N LYS A 346 -23.48 6.19 -5.58
CA LYS A 346 -22.13 6.59 -5.13
C LYS A 346 -21.43 5.53 -4.29
N LYS A 347 -22.18 4.81 -3.44
CA LYS A 347 -21.64 3.74 -2.58
C LYS A 347 -21.09 2.54 -3.35
N PHE A 348 -21.59 2.29 -4.57
CA PHE A 348 -21.20 1.15 -5.39
C PHE A 348 -20.16 1.48 -6.47
N LYS A 349 -19.76 2.75 -6.67
CA LYS A 349 -18.82 3.16 -7.73
C LYS A 349 -17.47 2.39 -7.71
N LYS A 350 -16.99 1.99 -6.52
CA LYS A 350 -15.78 1.16 -6.39
C LYS A 350 -16.09 -0.33 -6.51
N ASP A 351 -17.24 -0.75 -6.02
CA ASP A 351 -17.61 -2.15 -5.94
C ASP A 351 -18.05 -2.74 -7.29
N VAL A 352 -18.49 -1.93 -8.26
CA VAL A 352 -18.88 -2.41 -9.59
C VAL A 352 -17.77 -3.15 -10.34
N PHE A 353 -16.50 -2.92 -9.97
CA PHE A 353 -15.34 -3.62 -10.52
C PHE A 353 -14.92 -4.85 -9.70
N ARG A 354 -15.59 -5.17 -8.57
CA ARG A 354 -15.27 -6.36 -7.79
C ARG A 354 -15.82 -7.60 -8.49
N PRO A 355 -15.02 -8.68 -8.60
CA PRO A 355 -15.50 -9.94 -9.16
C PRO A 355 -16.75 -10.43 -8.40
N GLY A 356 -17.77 -10.86 -9.15
CA GLY A 356 -19.03 -11.33 -8.59
C GLY A 356 -20.02 -10.23 -8.18
N PHE A 357 -19.67 -8.95 -8.29
CA PHE A 357 -20.62 -7.87 -8.01
C PHE A 357 -21.60 -7.70 -9.18
N SER A 358 -22.88 -7.86 -8.91
CA SER A 358 -23.95 -7.66 -9.88
C SER A 358 -25.22 -7.18 -9.19
N THR A 359 -25.88 -6.19 -9.77
CA THR A 359 -27.23 -5.76 -9.39
C THR A 359 -28.31 -6.44 -10.24
N LYS A 360 -27.93 -7.33 -11.17
CA LYS A 360 -28.83 -8.02 -12.10
C LYS A 360 -29.21 -9.39 -11.52
N ARG A 361 -30.48 -9.80 -11.70
CA ARG A 361 -30.97 -11.12 -11.32
C ARG A 361 -30.24 -12.28 -12.05
N ARG A 362 -29.83 -12.04 -13.30
CA ARG A 362 -29.04 -12.97 -14.14
C ARG A 362 -27.77 -12.26 -14.57
N GLY A 363 -26.62 -12.71 -14.06
CA GLY A 363 -25.31 -12.16 -14.41
C GLY A 363 -24.27 -12.51 -13.36
N TRP A 364 -23.15 -13.05 -13.79
CA TRP A 364 -22.07 -13.56 -12.94
C TRP A 364 -21.26 -12.43 -12.26
N GLY A 365 -21.55 -11.15 -12.61
CA GLY A 365 -20.79 -10.02 -12.05
C GLY A 365 -19.30 -9.98 -12.46
N LEU A 366 -18.95 -10.65 -13.54
CA LEU A 366 -17.56 -10.79 -13.98
C LEU A 366 -17.16 -9.79 -15.07
N GLY A 367 -18.12 -9.20 -15.77
CA GLY A 367 -17.84 -8.37 -16.96
C GLY A 367 -16.96 -7.17 -16.66
N LEU A 368 -17.35 -6.28 -15.75
CA LEU A 368 -16.59 -5.07 -15.43
C LEU A 368 -15.24 -5.38 -14.74
N SER A 369 -15.19 -6.41 -13.88
CA SER A 369 -13.95 -6.83 -13.25
C SER A 369 -12.94 -7.37 -14.28
N LEU A 370 -13.43 -8.10 -15.28
CA LEU A 370 -12.63 -8.60 -16.39
C LEU A 370 -12.19 -7.47 -17.32
N SER A 371 -13.09 -6.55 -17.67
CA SER A 371 -12.75 -5.36 -18.47
C SER A 371 -11.66 -4.53 -17.78
N LYS A 372 -11.77 -4.34 -16.47
CA LYS A 372 -10.75 -3.64 -15.69
C LYS A 372 -9.41 -4.35 -15.75
N ARG A 373 -9.38 -5.67 -15.59
CA ARG A 373 -8.18 -6.49 -15.70
C ARG A 373 -7.56 -6.41 -17.09
N ILE A 374 -8.36 -6.52 -18.14
CA ILE A 374 -7.87 -6.42 -19.52
C ILE A 374 -7.17 -5.07 -19.74
N ILE A 375 -7.79 -3.98 -19.31
CA ILE A 375 -7.23 -2.65 -19.49
C ILE A 375 -6.02 -2.42 -18.58
N GLU A 376 -6.07 -2.78 -17.29
CA GLU A 376 -5.02 -2.44 -16.32
C GLU A 376 -3.83 -3.40 -16.38
N ASP A 377 -4.09 -4.73 -16.43
CA ASP A 377 -3.00 -5.71 -16.35
C ASP A 377 -2.34 -5.96 -17.72
N TYR A 378 -3.12 -5.99 -18.82
CA TYR A 378 -2.61 -6.32 -20.15
C TYR A 378 -2.27 -5.09 -20.98
N HIS A 379 -3.09 -4.04 -20.96
CA HIS A 379 -2.85 -2.82 -21.73
C HIS A 379 -2.17 -1.69 -20.94
N LYS A 380 -1.86 -1.93 -19.65
CA LYS A 380 -1.21 -0.95 -18.76
C LYS A 380 -1.97 0.40 -18.66
N GLY A 381 -3.26 0.36 -18.92
CA GLY A 381 -4.17 1.49 -18.86
C GLY A 381 -4.89 1.61 -17.52
N LYS A 382 -5.99 2.35 -17.51
CA LYS A 382 -6.92 2.46 -16.35
C LYS A 382 -8.37 2.45 -16.84
N LEU A 383 -9.26 1.76 -16.08
CA LEU A 383 -10.70 1.78 -16.30
C LEU A 383 -11.41 2.25 -15.03
N ASN A 384 -12.14 3.36 -15.14
CA ASN A 384 -12.82 4.00 -14.01
C ASN A 384 -14.22 4.48 -14.38
N VAL A 385 -15.08 4.65 -13.36
CA VAL A 385 -16.32 5.46 -13.46
C VAL A 385 -15.94 6.89 -13.14
N ILE A 386 -15.99 7.80 -14.12
CA ILE A 386 -15.70 9.22 -13.89
C ILE A 386 -16.93 9.97 -13.40
N GLU A 387 -18.09 9.66 -13.97
CA GLU A 387 -19.35 10.27 -13.57
C GLU A 387 -20.46 9.22 -13.56
N SER A 388 -21.29 9.23 -12.54
CA SER A 388 -22.53 8.47 -12.51
C SER A 388 -23.44 9.04 -11.43
N ASN A 389 -24.67 9.33 -11.84
CA ASN A 389 -25.73 9.84 -10.98
C ASN A 389 -27.00 9.00 -11.19
N PRO A 390 -27.69 8.59 -10.12
CA PRO A 390 -28.94 7.86 -10.24
C PRO A 390 -29.96 8.61 -11.14
N GLY A 391 -30.49 7.91 -12.16
CA GLY A 391 -31.43 8.44 -13.12
C GLY A 391 -30.84 9.30 -14.26
N LEU A 392 -29.57 9.68 -14.21
CA LEU A 392 -28.92 10.51 -15.23
C LEU A 392 -27.97 9.74 -16.14
N GLY A 393 -27.52 8.55 -15.73
CA GLY A 393 -26.63 7.70 -16.50
C GLY A 393 -25.23 7.54 -15.90
N THR A 394 -24.33 6.91 -16.68
CA THR A 394 -22.97 6.61 -16.26
C THR A 394 -21.96 6.91 -17.37
N THR A 395 -20.80 7.43 -17.00
CA THR A 395 -19.66 7.57 -17.89
C THR A 395 -18.50 6.71 -17.37
N PHE A 396 -18.15 5.67 -18.13
CA PHE A 396 -16.94 4.90 -17.96
C PHE A 396 -15.82 5.51 -18.78
N ARG A 397 -14.62 5.61 -18.21
CA ARG A 397 -13.42 6.07 -18.92
C ARG A 397 -12.35 5.00 -18.95
N ILE A 398 -11.90 4.69 -20.15
CA ILE A 398 -10.68 3.95 -20.43
C ILE A 398 -9.59 4.97 -20.71
N LYS A 399 -8.45 4.84 -20.01
CA LYS A 399 -7.21 5.57 -20.29
C LYS A 399 -6.17 4.57 -20.77
N LEU A 400 -5.56 4.81 -21.93
CA LEU A 400 -4.45 4.04 -22.48
C LEU A 400 -3.27 4.97 -22.75
N ASN A 401 -2.07 4.39 -22.84
CA ASN A 401 -0.91 5.06 -23.42
C ASN A 401 -0.85 4.74 -24.91
N LYS A 402 -0.50 5.74 -25.72
CA LYS A 402 -0.28 5.56 -27.16
C LYS A 402 1.00 4.79 -27.44
#